data_ef3e1c9cacd5b3facdb7946dce5d30a3
#
_entry.id   ef3e1c9cacd5b3facdb7946dce5d30a3
#
_cell.length_a   1.000
_cell.length_b   1.000
_cell.length_c   1.000
_cell.angle_alpha   90.00
_cell.angle_beta   90.00
_cell.angle_gamma   90.00
#
_symmetry.space_group_name_H-M   'P 1'
#
loop_
_entity.id
_entity.type
_entity.pdbx_description
1 polymer ?
#
loop_
_entity_poly.entity_id
_entity_poly.type
_entity_poly.pdbx_seq_one_letter_code
_entity_poly.pdbx_strand_id
1 'polypeptide(L)'
;MLTNPMDILSHYPVRKTKAQKTAFLTAVETFCASLGWQSRVESGRFGCRNLILGDPDRAEYLITAHYDTCAGMPFPNFITPCNLLPYIEYQVAIYLGIALIAGVTGGLVTLATGMALTGKLLSSFLAIGMLALLVLGPANKHNANDNTSGVVTVLEILRSIPDNQRHRVCFVLFDLEEAGLIGSACYRAQHRAAANRQVVINLDCVGDGDHLRFFPTKGLKKNKNRLAPLYGCCGYFGKKSLLVADKGICFYPSDQMNFPMGVGVAALKRRKKWLYLDRIHTRKDTSLDQTNVNILRGAIVSMVCCDAVKKG
;
A
#
# COMPACT_ATOMS: atom_id res chain seq x y z
N MET A 1 24.91 -0.37 -3.97
CA MET A 1 24.13 -0.25 -5.22
C MET A 1 23.07 -1.34 -5.18
N LEU A 2 21.80 -1.04 -5.52
CA LEU A 2 20.73 -2.03 -5.53
C LEU A 2 20.95 -2.99 -6.71
N THR A 3 21.18 -4.27 -6.45
CA THR A 3 21.38 -5.29 -7.49
C THR A 3 20.21 -6.28 -7.53
N ASN A 4 19.56 -6.45 -6.38
CA ASN A 4 18.36 -7.28 -6.24
C ASN A 4 17.27 -6.47 -5.50
N PRO A 5 16.00 -6.49 -5.94
CA PRO A 5 14.91 -5.82 -5.21
C PRO A 5 14.82 -6.20 -3.73
N MET A 6 15.15 -7.44 -3.36
CA MET A 6 15.18 -7.88 -1.95
C MET A 6 16.19 -7.13 -1.07
N ASP A 7 17.23 -6.53 -1.66
CA ASP A 7 18.23 -5.76 -0.93
C ASP A 7 17.65 -4.49 -0.26
N ILE A 8 16.42 -4.08 -0.66
CA ILE A 8 15.70 -2.96 -0.04
C ILE A 8 15.47 -3.22 1.45
N LEU A 9 15.19 -4.46 1.84
CA LEU A 9 14.96 -4.84 3.24
C LEU A 9 16.15 -4.48 4.15
N SER A 10 17.37 -4.66 3.66
CA SER A 10 18.59 -4.44 4.45
C SER A 10 19.17 -3.04 4.25
N HIS A 11 19.15 -2.50 3.02
CA HIS A 11 19.81 -1.24 2.71
C HIS A 11 18.92 -0.01 2.89
N TYR A 12 17.61 -0.17 2.72
CA TYR A 12 16.63 0.93 2.79
C TYR A 12 15.43 0.57 3.67
N PRO A 13 15.65 0.10 4.92
CA PRO A 13 14.57 -0.38 5.77
C PRO A 13 13.63 0.74 6.26
N VAL A 14 14.06 2.01 6.18
CA VAL A 14 13.26 3.17 6.58
C VAL A 14 13.27 4.22 5.49
N ARG A 15 12.10 4.68 5.09
CA ARG A 15 11.86 5.66 4.02
C ARG A 15 10.85 6.72 4.47
N LYS A 16 11.16 7.42 5.60
CA LYS A 16 10.28 8.42 6.21
C LYS A 16 10.79 9.85 6.03
N THR A 17 12.07 10.10 6.29
CA THR A 17 12.64 11.43 6.11
C THR A 17 12.97 11.73 4.65
N LYS A 18 13.08 13.03 4.31
CA LYS A 18 13.46 13.45 2.94
C LYS A 18 14.78 12.83 2.48
N ALA A 19 15.78 12.75 3.37
CA ALA A 19 17.08 12.17 3.05
C ALA A 19 16.97 10.66 2.77
N GLN A 20 16.24 9.91 3.61
CA GLN A 20 16.03 8.47 3.42
C GLN A 20 15.29 8.19 2.12
N LYS A 21 14.22 8.95 1.84
CA LYS A 21 13.46 8.85 0.59
C LYS A 21 14.32 9.17 -0.61
N THR A 22 15.18 10.20 -0.56
CA THR A 22 16.09 10.53 -1.66
C THR A 22 17.07 9.39 -1.92
N ALA A 23 17.74 8.86 -0.89
CA ALA A 23 18.68 7.75 -1.06
C ALA A 23 18.02 6.51 -1.67
N PHE A 24 16.80 6.18 -1.21
CA PHE A 24 16.02 5.08 -1.76
C PHE A 24 15.63 5.31 -3.23
N LEU A 25 15.08 6.48 -3.57
CA LEU A 25 14.66 6.81 -4.94
C LEU A 25 15.85 6.76 -5.90
N THR A 26 16.99 7.36 -5.53
CA THR A 26 18.22 7.32 -6.36
C THR A 26 18.68 5.87 -6.61
N ALA A 27 18.61 5.00 -5.60
CA ALA A 27 18.99 3.60 -5.77
C ALA A 27 18.03 2.85 -6.71
N VAL A 28 16.72 3.09 -6.59
CA VAL A 28 15.71 2.49 -7.48
C VAL A 28 15.83 3.02 -8.90
N GLU A 29 16.03 4.33 -9.10
CA GLU A 29 16.26 4.94 -10.42
C GLU A 29 17.48 4.31 -11.10
N THR A 30 18.60 4.17 -10.37
CA THR A 30 19.83 3.53 -10.88
C THR A 30 19.57 2.07 -11.28
N PHE A 31 18.86 1.31 -10.44
CA PHE A 31 18.49 -0.07 -10.73
C PHE A 31 17.60 -0.17 -11.98
N CYS A 32 16.57 0.65 -12.08
CA CYS A 32 15.65 0.63 -13.22
C CYS A 32 16.33 1.11 -14.52
N ALA A 33 17.22 2.10 -14.44
CA ALA A 33 18.02 2.55 -15.59
C ALA A 33 18.94 1.44 -16.13
N SER A 34 19.53 0.61 -15.25
CA SER A 34 20.34 -0.56 -15.67
C SER A 34 19.53 -1.61 -16.43
N LEU A 35 18.21 -1.62 -16.25
CA LEU A 35 17.24 -2.47 -16.98
C LEU A 35 16.64 -1.77 -18.22
N GLY A 36 17.12 -0.56 -18.56
CA GLY A 36 16.65 0.22 -19.71
C GLY A 36 15.30 0.93 -19.51
N TRP A 37 14.85 1.10 -18.24
CA TRP A 37 13.65 1.88 -17.95
C TRP A 37 13.99 3.35 -17.70
N GLN A 38 13.24 4.24 -18.35
CA GLN A 38 13.27 5.67 -18.04
C GLN A 38 12.45 5.94 -16.78
N SER A 39 12.99 6.77 -15.89
CA SER A 39 12.34 7.19 -14.66
C SER A 39 12.29 8.70 -14.54
N ARG A 40 11.31 9.18 -13.76
CA ARG A 40 11.25 10.58 -13.30
C ARG A 40 10.57 10.66 -11.96
N VAL A 41 11.01 11.62 -11.15
CA VAL A 41 10.35 11.94 -9.87
C VAL A 41 9.41 13.13 -10.09
N GLU A 42 8.14 12.94 -9.81
CA GLU A 42 7.13 14.01 -9.83
C GLU A 42 6.80 14.48 -8.43
N SER A 43 6.90 15.78 -8.20
CA SER A 43 6.54 16.38 -6.91
C SER A 43 5.07 16.81 -6.89
N GLY A 44 4.45 16.66 -5.72
CA GLY A 44 3.07 17.04 -5.50
C GLY A 44 2.86 17.85 -4.22
N ARG A 45 1.61 17.94 -3.77
CA ARG A 45 1.26 18.64 -2.53
C ARG A 45 1.94 18.00 -1.32
N PHE A 46 2.15 18.79 -0.28
CA PHE A 46 2.79 18.37 0.99
C PHE A 46 4.21 17.81 0.80
N GLY A 47 4.87 18.12 -0.33
CA GLY A 47 6.22 17.66 -0.62
C GLY A 47 6.30 16.17 -0.99
N CYS A 48 5.19 15.54 -1.39
CA CYS A 48 5.22 14.16 -1.89
C CYS A 48 6.06 14.06 -3.17
N ARG A 49 6.71 12.93 -3.38
CA ARG A 49 7.60 12.66 -4.53
C ARG A 49 7.32 11.25 -5.06
N ASN A 50 6.47 11.16 -6.06
CA ASN A 50 6.19 9.90 -6.74
C ASN A 50 7.28 9.57 -7.75
N LEU A 51 7.76 8.33 -7.77
CA LEU A 51 8.67 7.84 -8.80
C LEU A 51 7.85 7.17 -9.89
N ILE A 52 7.97 7.66 -11.11
CA ILE A 52 7.28 7.16 -12.29
C ILE A 52 8.29 6.49 -13.22
N LEU A 53 7.95 5.30 -13.70
CA LEU A 53 8.78 4.49 -14.59
C LEU A 53 7.94 4.09 -15.82
N GLY A 54 8.38 4.49 -17.01
CA GLY A 54 7.64 4.35 -18.24
C GLY A 54 6.73 5.56 -18.55
N ASP A 55 5.82 5.38 -19.52
CA ASP A 55 4.95 6.44 -20.03
C ASP A 55 3.50 6.24 -19.55
N PRO A 56 3.00 7.08 -18.61
CA PRO A 56 1.63 6.96 -18.11
C PRO A 56 0.57 7.24 -19.17
N ASP A 57 0.88 8.04 -20.19
CA ASP A 57 -0.11 8.41 -21.20
C ASP A 57 -0.36 7.29 -22.21
N ARG A 58 0.58 6.38 -22.39
CA ARG A 58 0.46 5.23 -23.32
C ARG A 58 0.02 3.96 -22.61
N ALA A 59 0.33 3.81 -21.33
CA ALA A 59 0.11 2.58 -20.58
C ALA A 59 -1.38 2.21 -20.43
N GLU A 60 -1.68 0.93 -20.56
CA GLU A 60 -2.99 0.33 -20.26
C GLU A 60 -3.09 -0.04 -18.78
N TYR A 61 -1.97 -0.46 -18.19
CA TYR A 61 -1.83 -0.88 -16.80
C TYR A 61 -0.92 0.07 -16.03
N LEU A 62 -1.36 0.45 -14.84
CA LEU A 62 -0.54 1.15 -13.86
C LEU A 62 -0.28 0.22 -12.68
N ILE A 63 0.96 -0.18 -12.47
CA ILE A 63 1.36 -1.09 -11.40
C ILE A 63 2.03 -0.26 -10.31
N THR A 64 1.49 -0.31 -9.09
CA THR A 64 1.87 0.63 -8.04
C THR A 64 2.13 -0.04 -6.70
N ALA A 65 2.93 0.62 -5.87
CA ALA A 65 3.07 0.39 -4.45
C ALA A 65 3.45 1.71 -3.78
N HIS A 66 3.14 1.90 -2.50
CA HIS A 66 3.74 3.01 -1.77
C HIS A 66 5.12 2.63 -1.24
N TYR A 67 5.99 3.62 -1.13
CA TYR A 67 7.36 3.39 -0.66
C TYR A 67 7.67 4.05 0.68
N ASP A 68 6.83 4.95 1.15
CA ASP A 68 7.00 5.58 2.45
C ASP A 68 6.76 4.60 3.60
N THR A 69 7.30 4.92 4.76
CA THR A 69 7.27 4.06 5.93
C THR A 69 6.34 4.65 6.98
N CYS A 70 5.46 3.83 7.54
CA CYS A 70 4.52 4.17 8.61
C CYS A 70 5.21 4.62 9.90
N ALA A 71 4.45 5.21 10.80
CA ALA A 71 4.84 5.32 12.20
C ALA A 71 4.78 3.96 12.90
N GLY A 72 5.75 3.68 13.75
CA GLY A 72 5.72 2.49 14.60
C GLY A 72 4.68 2.63 15.70
N MET A 73 3.78 1.65 15.80
CA MET A 73 2.72 1.62 16.80
C MET A 73 2.94 0.49 17.82
N PRO A 74 2.47 0.65 19.07
CA PRO A 74 2.52 -0.43 20.08
C PRO A 74 1.51 -1.56 19.82
N PHE A 75 0.54 -1.31 18.93
CA PHE A 75 -0.50 -2.25 18.50
C PHE A 75 -0.57 -2.30 16.97
N PRO A 76 -0.99 -3.42 16.35
CA PRO A 76 -1.04 -3.53 14.90
C PRO A 76 -2.14 -2.65 14.29
N ASN A 77 -1.95 -2.25 13.04
CA ASN A 77 -3.06 -1.84 12.19
C ASN A 77 -3.77 -3.14 11.74
N PHE A 78 -4.82 -3.52 12.46
CA PHE A 78 -5.56 -4.75 12.20
C PHE A 78 -6.62 -4.52 11.13
N ILE A 79 -6.53 -5.25 10.02
CA ILE A 79 -7.42 -5.09 8.87
C ILE A 79 -8.10 -6.43 8.55
N THR A 80 -9.43 -6.41 8.40
CA THR A 80 -10.25 -7.55 7.96
C THR A 80 -11.06 -7.17 6.73
N PRO A 81 -10.48 -7.24 5.52
CA PRO A 81 -11.05 -6.61 4.32
C PRO A 81 -12.41 -7.14 3.90
N CYS A 82 -12.69 -8.43 4.13
CA CYS A 82 -13.95 -9.08 3.76
C CYS A 82 -14.90 -9.29 4.94
N ASN A 83 -14.59 -8.70 6.09
CA ASN A 83 -15.48 -8.63 7.25
C ASN A 83 -15.24 -7.30 7.98
N LEU A 84 -15.97 -6.28 7.62
CA LEU A 84 -15.72 -4.92 8.08
C LEU A 84 -16.04 -4.70 9.56
N LEU A 85 -16.93 -5.51 10.16
CA LEU A 85 -17.33 -5.31 11.55
C LEU A 85 -16.16 -5.40 12.53
N PRO A 86 -15.32 -6.46 12.56
CA PRO A 86 -14.16 -6.50 13.43
C PRO A 86 -13.13 -5.40 13.16
N TYR A 87 -12.99 -4.96 11.91
CA TYR A 87 -12.15 -3.82 11.56
C TYR A 87 -12.67 -2.53 12.21
N ILE A 88 -13.96 -2.24 12.06
CA ILE A 88 -14.60 -1.04 12.64
C ILE A 88 -14.52 -1.08 14.17
N GLU A 89 -14.88 -2.22 14.78
CA GLU A 89 -14.80 -2.41 16.24
C GLU A 89 -13.38 -2.15 16.76
N TYR A 90 -12.37 -2.65 16.06
CA TYR A 90 -10.98 -2.43 16.43
C TYR A 90 -10.57 -0.96 16.34
N GLN A 91 -10.93 -0.26 15.25
CA GLN A 91 -10.64 1.17 15.11
C GLN A 91 -11.34 2.00 16.18
N VAL A 92 -12.62 1.71 16.43
CA VAL A 92 -13.40 2.37 17.51
C VAL A 92 -12.74 2.14 18.87
N ALA A 93 -12.28 0.92 19.17
CA ALA A 93 -11.60 0.61 20.43
C ALA A 93 -10.31 1.44 20.60
N ILE A 94 -9.54 1.66 19.54
CA ILE A 94 -8.34 2.52 19.57
C ILE A 94 -8.72 3.97 19.92
N TYR A 95 -9.72 4.55 19.23
CA TYR A 95 -10.16 5.93 19.47
C TYR A 95 -10.76 6.09 20.87
N LEU A 96 -11.54 5.12 21.35
CA LEU A 96 -12.07 5.14 22.71
C LEU A 96 -10.95 5.02 23.75
N GLY A 97 -9.93 4.21 23.52
CA GLY A 97 -8.76 4.11 24.37
C GLY A 97 -8.00 5.42 24.49
N ILE A 98 -7.76 6.10 23.37
CA ILE A 98 -7.15 7.43 23.32
C ILE A 98 -8.00 8.46 24.10
N ALA A 99 -9.32 8.49 23.85
CA ALA A 99 -10.23 9.41 24.52
C ALA A 99 -10.27 9.15 26.04
N LEU A 100 -10.28 7.88 26.46
CA LEU A 100 -10.26 7.48 27.86
C LEU A 100 -8.97 7.96 28.56
N ILE A 101 -7.79 7.65 28.00
CA ILE A 101 -6.51 8.06 28.56
C ILE A 101 -6.45 9.59 28.71
N ALA A 102 -6.79 10.30 27.63
CA ALA A 102 -6.77 11.75 27.64
C ALA A 102 -7.79 12.34 28.61
N GLY A 103 -9.00 11.80 28.66
CA GLY A 103 -10.07 12.23 29.57
C GLY A 103 -9.76 12.00 31.04
N VAL A 104 -9.26 10.82 31.39
CA VAL A 104 -8.84 10.48 32.76
C VAL A 104 -7.71 11.41 33.22
N THR A 105 -6.68 11.62 32.36
CA THR A 105 -5.56 12.51 32.69
C THR A 105 -6.03 13.95 32.92
N GLY A 106 -6.88 14.50 32.03
CA GLY A 106 -7.44 15.83 32.21
C GLY A 106 -8.36 15.97 33.43
N GLY A 107 -9.15 14.91 33.72
CA GLY A 107 -9.97 14.84 34.93
C GLY A 107 -9.17 14.86 36.23
N LEU A 108 -8.09 14.08 36.30
CA LEU A 108 -7.17 14.06 37.46
C LEU A 108 -6.52 15.45 37.67
N VAL A 109 -6.11 16.13 36.62
CA VAL A 109 -5.55 17.49 36.71
C VAL A 109 -6.63 18.51 37.21
N THR A 110 -7.85 18.37 36.71
CA THR A 110 -8.96 19.22 37.22
C THR A 110 -9.19 19.01 38.71
N LEU A 111 -9.21 17.76 39.15
CA LEU A 111 -9.39 17.41 40.57
C LEU A 111 -8.23 17.95 41.44
N ALA A 112 -6.99 17.83 40.98
CA ALA A 112 -5.81 18.22 41.70
C ALA A 112 -5.64 19.76 41.79
N THR A 113 -6.06 20.50 40.77
CA THR A 113 -5.83 21.96 40.66
C THR A 113 -7.07 22.80 40.88
N GLY A 114 -8.26 22.21 40.87
CA GLY A 114 -9.55 22.93 40.83
C GLY A 114 -9.83 23.67 39.50
N MET A 115 -8.93 23.56 38.50
CA MET A 115 -8.97 24.32 37.25
C MET A 115 -9.54 23.48 36.11
N ALA A 116 -10.86 23.50 35.89
CA ALA A 116 -11.54 22.73 34.86
C ALA A 116 -11.05 23.02 33.43
N LEU A 117 -10.73 24.28 33.12
CA LEU A 117 -10.21 24.67 31.80
C LEU A 117 -8.86 24.04 31.52
N THR A 118 -7.96 24.03 32.49
CA THR A 118 -6.62 23.40 32.37
C THR A 118 -6.73 21.93 32.11
N GLY A 119 -7.61 21.20 32.83
CA GLY A 119 -7.84 19.80 32.60
C GLY A 119 -8.40 19.51 31.19
N LYS A 120 -9.35 20.30 30.71
CA LYS A 120 -9.90 20.19 29.36
C LYS A 120 -8.86 20.40 28.24
N LEU A 121 -8.05 21.47 28.38
CA LEU A 121 -6.98 21.78 27.43
C LEU A 121 -5.96 20.64 27.38
N LEU A 122 -5.49 20.15 28.55
CA LEU A 122 -4.55 19.03 28.60
C LEU A 122 -5.12 17.77 27.95
N SER A 123 -6.38 17.42 28.25
CA SER A 123 -7.07 16.29 27.62
C SER A 123 -7.08 16.43 26.09
N SER A 124 -7.42 17.62 25.56
CA SER A 124 -7.42 17.87 24.12
C SER A 124 -6.02 17.75 23.50
N PHE A 125 -5.00 18.34 24.13
CA PHE A 125 -3.62 18.24 23.66
C PHE A 125 -3.11 16.80 23.66
N LEU A 126 -3.41 16.02 24.69
CA LEU A 126 -3.04 14.62 24.76
C LEU A 126 -3.72 13.80 23.65
N ALA A 127 -5.03 13.97 23.46
CA ALA A 127 -5.77 13.26 22.42
C ALA A 127 -5.20 13.58 21.02
N ILE A 128 -5.02 14.86 20.69
CA ILE A 128 -4.45 15.30 19.42
C ILE A 128 -3.00 14.79 19.27
N GLY A 129 -2.18 14.89 20.32
CA GLY A 129 -0.81 14.39 20.30
C GLY A 129 -0.73 12.89 20.05
N MET A 130 -1.57 12.10 20.72
CA MET A 130 -1.63 10.66 20.52
C MET A 130 -2.08 10.30 19.10
N LEU A 131 -3.08 10.97 18.54
CA LEU A 131 -3.50 10.79 17.16
C LEU A 131 -2.40 11.20 16.16
N ALA A 132 -1.72 12.32 16.41
CA ALA A 132 -0.60 12.75 15.58
C ALA A 132 0.55 11.74 15.60
N LEU A 133 0.83 11.09 16.73
CA LEU A 133 1.87 10.08 16.83
C LEU A 133 1.57 8.81 15.99
N LEU A 134 0.31 8.50 15.70
CA LEU A 134 -0.04 7.37 14.83
C LEU A 134 0.43 7.60 13.37
N VAL A 135 0.57 8.85 12.94
CA VAL A 135 0.99 9.21 11.58
C VAL A 135 2.41 9.78 11.56
N LEU A 136 2.69 10.74 12.44
CA LEU A 136 3.94 11.52 12.46
C LEU A 136 5.00 10.92 13.41
N GLY A 137 4.66 9.89 14.17
CA GLY A 137 5.55 9.25 15.13
C GLY A 137 6.83 8.68 14.51
N PRO A 138 7.75 8.15 15.35
CA PRO A 138 8.97 7.51 14.87
C PRO A 138 8.68 6.42 13.85
N ALA A 139 9.52 6.32 12.82
CA ALA A 139 9.34 5.34 11.75
C ALA A 139 9.36 3.91 12.28
N ASN A 140 8.46 3.07 11.78
CA ASN A 140 8.57 1.62 11.99
C ASN A 140 9.83 1.10 11.24
N LYS A 141 10.77 0.51 11.96
CA LYS A 141 11.98 -0.08 11.37
C LYS A 141 11.72 -1.45 10.75
N HIS A 142 10.57 -2.03 11.04
CA HIS A 142 10.12 -3.32 10.57
C HIS A 142 8.91 -3.12 9.66
N ASN A 143 9.14 -3.08 8.34
CA ASN A 143 8.12 -2.82 7.33
C ASN A 143 8.29 -3.78 6.14
N ALA A 144 8.62 -5.03 6.45
CA ALA A 144 8.85 -6.03 5.43
C ALA A 144 7.59 -6.28 4.59
N ASN A 145 6.42 -6.34 5.26
CA ASN A 145 5.15 -6.49 4.59
C ASN A 145 4.57 -5.12 4.16
N ASP A 146 4.58 -4.12 5.02
CA ASP A 146 4.00 -2.80 4.80
C ASP A 146 5.07 -1.69 4.67
N ASN A 147 5.55 -1.31 3.48
CA ASN A 147 5.17 -1.92 2.20
C ASN A 147 6.43 -2.23 1.35
N THR A 148 7.49 -2.75 2.00
CA THR A 148 8.66 -3.21 1.25
C THR A 148 8.26 -4.37 0.31
N SER A 149 7.33 -5.23 0.72
CA SER A 149 6.84 -6.34 -0.11
C SER A 149 6.20 -5.87 -1.41
N GLY A 150 5.39 -4.82 -1.37
CA GLY A 150 4.79 -4.21 -2.56
C GLY A 150 5.85 -3.64 -3.49
N VAL A 151 6.80 -2.85 -2.94
CA VAL A 151 7.89 -2.27 -3.73
C VAL A 151 8.75 -3.35 -4.40
N VAL A 152 9.17 -4.38 -3.66
CA VAL A 152 9.93 -5.52 -4.20
C VAL A 152 9.15 -6.18 -5.33
N THR A 153 7.86 -6.43 -5.14
CA THR A 153 7.02 -7.06 -6.16
C THR A 153 6.88 -6.20 -7.41
N VAL A 154 6.72 -4.87 -7.27
CA VAL A 154 6.73 -3.92 -8.40
C VAL A 154 8.01 -4.04 -9.20
N LEU A 155 9.17 -4.03 -8.54
CA LEU A 155 10.48 -4.11 -9.22
C LEU A 155 10.71 -5.49 -9.85
N GLU A 156 10.23 -6.57 -9.24
CA GLU A 156 10.27 -7.93 -9.81
C GLU A 156 9.38 -8.07 -11.05
N ILE A 157 8.22 -7.44 -11.07
CA ILE A 157 7.36 -7.36 -12.25
C ILE A 157 8.06 -6.54 -13.33
N LEU A 158 8.57 -5.35 -13.00
CA LEU A 158 9.24 -4.43 -13.92
C LEU A 158 10.38 -5.12 -14.69
N ARG A 159 11.25 -5.85 -14.01
CA ARG A 159 12.37 -6.55 -14.65
C ARG A 159 11.93 -7.76 -15.50
N SER A 160 10.68 -8.22 -15.33
CA SER A 160 10.13 -9.39 -16.03
C SER A 160 9.24 -9.02 -17.22
N ILE A 161 8.95 -7.73 -17.44
CA ILE A 161 8.18 -7.28 -18.61
C ILE A 161 9.05 -7.34 -19.86
N PRO A 162 8.65 -8.09 -20.91
CA PRO A 162 9.35 -8.11 -22.19
C PRO A 162 9.39 -6.73 -22.85
N ASP A 163 10.48 -6.42 -23.55
CA ASP A 163 10.69 -5.11 -24.15
C ASP A 163 9.55 -4.66 -25.06
N ASN A 164 9.00 -5.59 -25.87
CA ASN A 164 7.87 -5.32 -26.77
C ASN A 164 6.55 -5.06 -26.05
N GLN A 165 6.45 -5.30 -24.73
CA GLN A 165 5.26 -5.05 -23.91
C GLN A 165 5.41 -3.83 -22.98
N ARG A 166 6.61 -3.22 -22.92
CA ARG A 166 6.88 -2.10 -21.99
C ARG A 166 5.96 -0.91 -22.20
N HIS A 167 5.54 -0.64 -23.42
CA HIS A 167 4.63 0.47 -23.75
C HIS A 167 3.23 0.30 -23.13
N ARG A 168 2.86 -0.91 -22.69
CA ARG A 168 1.54 -1.20 -22.10
C ARG A 168 1.47 -0.97 -20.61
N VAL A 169 2.63 -0.81 -19.95
CA VAL A 169 2.70 -0.69 -18.48
C VAL A 169 3.44 0.59 -18.10
N CYS A 170 2.98 1.18 -17.01
CA CYS A 170 3.69 2.20 -16.28
C CYS A 170 3.76 1.76 -14.81
N PHE A 171 4.86 2.04 -14.15
CA PHE A 171 5.02 1.75 -12.74
C PHE A 171 5.11 3.04 -11.96
N VAL A 172 4.48 3.09 -10.78
CA VAL A 172 4.57 4.24 -9.90
C VAL A 172 4.79 3.78 -8.46
N LEU A 173 5.84 4.32 -7.84
CA LEU A 173 6.01 4.22 -6.40
C LEU A 173 5.48 5.51 -5.76
N PHE A 174 4.37 5.37 -5.01
CA PHE A 174 3.70 6.49 -4.36
C PHE A 174 4.37 6.86 -3.05
N ASP A 175 4.40 8.17 -2.76
CA ASP A 175 4.83 8.75 -1.51
C ASP A 175 3.63 9.14 -0.64
N LEU A 176 3.85 9.22 0.68
CA LEU A 176 2.84 9.71 1.63
C LEU A 176 1.49 8.96 1.55
N GLU A 177 1.52 7.66 1.34
CA GLU A 177 0.36 6.79 1.51
C GLU A 177 -0.08 6.80 2.96
N GLU A 178 0.86 6.61 3.88
CA GLU A 178 0.70 6.55 5.33
C GLU A 178 0.20 7.86 5.96
N ALA A 179 0.30 8.94 5.20
CA ALA A 179 -0.26 10.26 5.58
C ALA A 179 -1.64 10.54 4.97
N GLY A 180 -2.28 9.52 4.38
CA GLY A 180 -3.64 9.59 3.84
C GLY A 180 -3.70 9.59 2.31
N LEU A 181 -2.96 8.69 1.65
CA LEU A 181 -3.01 8.45 0.19
C LEU A 181 -2.66 9.68 -0.66
N ILE A 182 -1.76 10.55 -0.14
CA ILE A 182 -1.47 11.86 -0.76
C ILE A 182 -0.80 11.68 -2.12
N GLY A 183 0.17 10.75 -2.22
CA GLY A 183 0.92 10.51 -3.44
C GLY A 183 0.05 10.09 -4.61
N SER A 184 -0.81 9.11 -4.39
CA SER A 184 -1.74 8.62 -5.41
C SER A 184 -2.80 9.65 -5.80
N ALA A 185 -3.27 10.47 -4.84
CA ALA A 185 -4.17 11.58 -5.11
C ALA A 185 -3.51 12.66 -5.97
N CYS A 186 -2.25 13.00 -5.70
CA CYS A 186 -1.46 13.94 -6.49
C CYS A 186 -1.24 13.42 -7.93
N TYR A 187 -0.81 12.16 -8.06
CA TYR A 187 -0.64 11.51 -9.36
C TYR A 187 -1.94 11.53 -10.18
N ARG A 188 -3.06 11.14 -9.57
CA ARG A 188 -4.36 11.18 -10.25
C ARG A 188 -4.75 12.58 -10.71
N ALA A 189 -4.45 13.60 -9.93
CA ALA A 189 -4.75 14.98 -10.32
C ALA A 189 -3.91 15.45 -11.52
N GLN A 190 -2.63 15.06 -11.55
CA GLN A 190 -1.67 15.40 -12.62
C GLN A 190 -1.92 14.61 -13.91
N HIS A 191 -2.29 13.32 -13.80
CA HIS A 191 -2.51 12.38 -14.92
C HIS A 191 -3.98 11.96 -15.08
N ARG A 192 -4.92 12.89 -14.92
CA ARG A 192 -6.36 12.58 -14.83
C ARG A 192 -6.89 11.76 -16.01
N ALA A 193 -6.49 12.07 -17.23
CA ALA A 193 -6.94 11.35 -18.42
C ALA A 193 -6.44 9.89 -18.41
N ALA A 194 -5.17 9.67 -18.15
CA ALA A 194 -4.55 8.35 -18.05
C ALA A 194 -5.15 7.55 -16.89
N ALA A 195 -5.21 8.12 -15.69
CA ALA A 195 -5.73 7.51 -14.48
C ALA A 195 -7.20 7.06 -14.57
N ASN A 196 -7.99 7.70 -15.44
CA ASN A 196 -9.39 7.30 -15.64
C ASN A 196 -9.56 6.12 -16.61
N ARG A 197 -8.57 5.80 -17.46
CA ARG A 197 -8.65 4.70 -18.44
C ARG A 197 -7.84 3.46 -18.04
N GLN A 198 -6.80 3.64 -17.22
CA GLN A 198 -5.90 2.57 -16.82
C GLN A 198 -6.53 1.64 -15.78
N VAL A 199 -6.16 0.35 -15.85
CA VAL A 199 -6.35 -0.55 -14.72
C VAL A 199 -5.18 -0.36 -13.76
N VAL A 200 -5.46 0.11 -12.56
CA VAL A 200 -4.45 0.39 -11.54
C VAL A 200 -4.35 -0.78 -10.57
N ILE A 201 -3.20 -1.45 -10.55
CA ILE A 201 -2.91 -2.59 -9.69
C ILE A 201 -1.98 -2.10 -8.57
N ASN A 202 -2.51 -1.92 -7.39
CA ASN A 202 -1.78 -1.44 -6.23
C ASN A 202 -1.39 -2.61 -5.32
N LEU A 203 -0.09 -2.82 -5.18
CA LEU A 203 0.50 -3.88 -4.37
C LEU A 203 0.80 -3.33 -2.97
N ASP A 204 0.06 -3.82 -1.98
CA ASP A 204 0.18 -3.34 -0.62
C ASP A 204 0.00 -4.48 0.36
N CYS A 205 1.01 -4.67 1.24
CA CYS A 205 1.04 -5.76 2.22
C CYS A 205 0.94 -7.15 1.57
N VAL A 206 1.77 -7.43 0.56
CA VAL A 206 1.74 -8.70 -0.20
C VAL A 206 2.70 -9.77 0.33
N GLY A 207 3.44 -9.49 1.42
CA GLY A 207 4.51 -10.35 1.95
C GLY A 207 4.12 -11.35 3.03
N ASP A 208 3.01 -11.14 3.78
CA ASP A 208 2.69 -11.96 4.97
C ASP A 208 1.28 -12.55 4.90
N GLY A 209 1.17 -13.78 4.40
CA GLY A 209 -0.08 -14.54 4.33
C GLY A 209 -0.13 -15.46 3.12
N ASP A 210 -1.04 -16.46 3.16
CA ASP A 210 -1.20 -17.47 2.13
C ASP A 210 -2.40 -17.19 1.20
N HIS A 211 -3.18 -16.17 1.50
CA HIS A 211 -4.37 -15.83 0.75
C HIS A 211 -4.21 -14.48 0.06
N LEU A 212 -3.57 -14.48 -1.11
CA LEU A 212 -3.47 -13.30 -1.97
C LEU A 212 -4.85 -12.97 -2.55
N ARG A 213 -5.23 -11.69 -2.49
CA ARG A 213 -6.55 -11.23 -2.94
C ARG A 213 -6.44 -9.96 -3.77
N PHE A 214 -7.18 -9.96 -4.88
CA PHE A 214 -7.49 -8.75 -5.64
C PHE A 214 -8.75 -8.11 -5.08
N PHE A 215 -8.67 -6.84 -4.68
CA PHE A 215 -9.78 -6.02 -4.17
C PHE A 215 -10.16 -4.95 -5.20
N PRO A 216 -11.01 -5.28 -6.20
CA PRO A 216 -11.39 -4.32 -7.23
C PRO A 216 -12.33 -3.25 -6.66
N THR A 217 -12.12 -1.99 -7.08
CA THR A 217 -13.03 -0.87 -6.80
C THR A 217 -14.40 -1.08 -7.43
N LYS A 218 -15.40 -0.32 -6.98
CA LYS A 218 -16.76 -0.37 -7.57
C LYS A 218 -16.75 -0.06 -9.07
N GLY A 219 -15.87 0.85 -9.53
CA GLY A 219 -15.74 1.20 -10.94
C GLY A 219 -15.21 0.04 -11.78
N LEU A 220 -14.16 -0.64 -11.30
CA LEU A 220 -13.60 -1.80 -12.00
C LEU A 220 -14.60 -2.99 -12.01
N LYS A 221 -15.33 -3.23 -10.92
CA LYS A 221 -16.36 -4.28 -10.85
C LYS A 221 -17.48 -4.10 -11.90
N LYS A 222 -17.80 -2.86 -12.27
CA LYS A 222 -18.79 -2.55 -13.33
C LYS A 222 -18.26 -2.80 -14.73
N ASN A 223 -16.94 -2.81 -14.93
CA ASN A 223 -16.31 -3.02 -16.24
C ASN A 223 -15.82 -4.46 -16.38
N LYS A 224 -16.71 -5.36 -16.81
CA LYS A 224 -16.45 -6.81 -16.91
C LYS A 224 -15.22 -7.11 -17.81
N ASN A 225 -15.05 -6.38 -18.91
CA ASN A 225 -13.94 -6.62 -19.84
C ASN A 225 -12.57 -6.29 -19.21
N ARG A 226 -12.52 -5.24 -18.39
CA ARG A 226 -11.29 -4.86 -17.66
C ARG A 226 -11.07 -5.71 -16.40
N LEU A 227 -12.13 -6.31 -15.87
CA LEU A 227 -12.06 -7.19 -14.70
C LEU A 227 -11.66 -8.62 -15.09
N ALA A 228 -12.06 -9.10 -16.28
CA ALA A 228 -11.83 -10.48 -16.73
C ALA A 228 -10.37 -10.95 -16.66
N PRO A 229 -9.35 -10.14 -17.03
CA PRO A 229 -7.95 -10.55 -16.92
C PRO A 229 -7.52 -10.91 -15.50
N LEU A 230 -8.10 -10.28 -14.47
CA LEU A 230 -7.81 -10.62 -13.08
C LEU A 230 -8.27 -12.03 -12.72
N TYR A 231 -9.42 -12.46 -13.22
CA TYR A 231 -9.89 -13.84 -13.01
C TYR A 231 -9.01 -14.85 -13.74
N GLY A 232 -8.49 -14.50 -14.93
CA GLY A 232 -7.55 -15.33 -15.67
C GLY A 232 -6.24 -15.60 -14.94
N CYS A 233 -5.87 -14.73 -14.01
CA CYS A 233 -4.68 -14.88 -13.17
C CYS A 233 -4.93 -15.62 -11.85
N CYS A 234 -6.19 -15.93 -11.51
CA CYS A 234 -6.56 -16.60 -10.27
C CYS A 234 -6.14 -18.07 -10.28
N GLY A 235 -5.75 -18.59 -9.11
CA GLY A 235 -5.36 -19.98 -8.96
C GLY A 235 -4.97 -20.37 -7.55
N TYR A 236 -4.66 -21.64 -7.40
CA TYR A 236 -4.11 -22.23 -6.20
C TYR A 236 -2.66 -22.67 -6.47
N PHE A 237 -1.76 -22.33 -5.55
CA PHE A 237 -0.32 -22.53 -5.66
C PHE A 237 0.17 -23.26 -4.39
N GLY A 238 -0.03 -24.55 -4.33
CA GLY A 238 0.17 -25.33 -3.12
C GLY A 238 -0.77 -24.88 -1.98
N LYS A 239 -0.21 -24.37 -0.89
CA LYS A 239 -0.99 -23.83 0.23
C LYS A 239 -1.51 -22.42 -0.01
N LYS A 240 -1.01 -21.73 -1.03
CA LYS A 240 -1.35 -20.35 -1.35
C LYS A 240 -2.48 -20.26 -2.36
N SER A 241 -3.18 -19.14 -2.35
CA SER A 241 -4.25 -18.85 -3.32
C SER A 241 -4.20 -17.39 -3.76
N LEU A 242 -4.43 -17.14 -5.05
CA LEU A 242 -4.65 -15.81 -5.61
C LEU A 242 -6.07 -15.77 -6.19
N LEU A 243 -6.95 -14.98 -5.60
CA LEU A 243 -8.37 -14.92 -6.00
C LEU A 243 -8.90 -13.49 -5.99
N VAL A 244 -9.96 -13.23 -6.73
CA VAL A 244 -10.68 -11.94 -6.68
C VAL A 244 -11.64 -11.93 -5.49
N ALA A 245 -11.61 -10.86 -4.68
CA ALA A 245 -12.53 -10.62 -3.58
C ALA A 245 -13.74 -9.82 -4.09
N ASP A 246 -14.61 -10.47 -4.84
CA ASP A 246 -15.77 -9.88 -5.49
C ASP A 246 -17.10 -10.20 -4.80
N LYS A 247 -17.10 -11.21 -3.91
CA LYS A 247 -18.29 -11.63 -3.16
C LYS A 247 -18.44 -10.81 -1.88
N GLY A 248 -19.64 -10.29 -1.67
CA GLY A 248 -19.98 -9.51 -0.50
C GLY A 248 -19.34 -8.12 -0.48
N ILE A 249 -19.32 -7.50 0.71
CA ILE A 249 -18.69 -6.20 0.94
C ILE A 249 -17.25 -6.45 1.36
N CYS A 250 -16.31 -6.23 0.44
CA CYS A 250 -14.88 -6.24 0.72
C CYS A 250 -14.33 -4.83 0.55
N PHE A 251 -13.55 -4.37 1.51
CA PHE A 251 -12.93 -3.06 1.55
C PHE A 251 -11.48 -3.18 1.98
N TYR A 252 -10.56 -2.75 1.13
CA TYR A 252 -9.13 -2.66 1.41
C TYR A 252 -8.69 -1.21 1.22
N PRO A 253 -8.40 -0.46 2.32
CA PRO A 253 -8.03 0.95 2.24
C PRO A 253 -6.56 1.08 1.83
N SER A 254 -6.30 1.51 0.60
CA SER A 254 -4.97 1.86 0.09
C SER A 254 -5.08 2.67 -1.20
N ASP A 255 -3.96 3.00 -1.84
CA ASP A 255 -3.83 3.92 -2.98
C ASP A 255 -4.77 3.68 -4.16
N GLN A 256 -5.14 2.42 -4.45
CA GLN A 256 -6.09 2.09 -5.55
C GLN A 256 -7.45 2.77 -5.39
N MET A 257 -7.81 3.20 -4.18
CA MET A 257 -9.10 3.88 -3.95
C MET A 257 -9.20 5.23 -4.65
N ASN A 258 -8.08 5.86 -4.93
CA ASN A 258 -8.04 7.10 -5.70
C ASN A 258 -8.33 6.91 -7.19
N PHE A 259 -8.47 5.67 -7.69
CA PHE A 259 -8.63 5.38 -9.11
C PHE A 259 -9.96 4.70 -9.41
N PRO A 260 -10.69 5.12 -10.48
CA PRO A 260 -11.97 4.50 -10.82
C PRO A 260 -11.86 3.00 -11.13
N MET A 261 -10.80 2.59 -11.82
CA MET A 261 -10.52 1.20 -12.19
C MET A 261 -9.34 0.65 -11.37
N GLY A 262 -9.31 0.93 -10.07
CA GLY A 262 -8.30 0.43 -9.15
C GLY A 262 -8.57 -0.97 -8.66
N VAL A 263 -7.50 -1.70 -8.35
CA VAL A 263 -7.52 -2.96 -7.63
C VAL A 263 -6.38 -3.00 -6.63
N GLY A 264 -6.70 -3.14 -5.34
CA GLY A 264 -5.73 -3.39 -4.29
C GLY A 264 -5.34 -4.87 -4.28
N VAL A 265 -4.10 -5.17 -3.97
CA VAL A 265 -3.59 -6.54 -3.83
C VAL A 265 -2.96 -6.68 -2.46
N ALA A 266 -3.41 -7.67 -1.68
CA ALA A 266 -2.84 -7.95 -0.37
C ALA A 266 -2.73 -9.45 -0.11
N ALA A 267 -1.75 -9.85 0.70
CA ALA A 267 -1.60 -11.21 1.22
C ALA A 267 -2.21 -11.25 2.63
N LEU A 268 -3.14 -12.16 2.84
CA LEU A 268 -3.92 -12.26 4.06
C LEU A 268 -3.68 -13.58 4.75
N LYS A 269 -3.71 -13.55 6.07
CA LYS A 269 -3.83 -14.74 6.92
C LYS A 269 -5.28 -15.17 7.03
N ARG A 270 -5.50 -16.43 7.40
CA ARG A 270 -6.83 -16.97 7.62
C ARG A 270 -6.99 -17.55 9.01
N ARG A 271 -8.06 -17.17 9.69
CA ARG A 271 -8.50 -17.81 10.93
C ARG A 271 -9.99 -18.13 10.80
N LYS A 272 -10.30 -19.43 10.77
CA LYS A 272 -11.68 -19.89 10.46
C LYS A 272 -12.14 -19.31 9.11
N LYS A 273 -13.20 -18.49 9.11
CA LYS A 273 -13.76 -17.81 7.92
C LYS A 273 -13.19 -16.42 7.64
N TRP A 274 -12.34 -15.88 8.51
CA TRP A 274 -11.84 -14.51 8.43
C TRP A 274 -10.49 -14.47 7.72
N LEU A 275 -10.36 -13.49 6.82
CA LEU A 275 -9.10 -13.10 6.22
C LEU A 275 -8.66 -11.77 6.87
N TYR A 276 -7.38 -11.68 7.29
CA TYR A 276 -6.91 -10.55 8.08
C TYR A 276 -5.42 -10.27 7.91
N LEU A 277 -5.02 -9.04 8.27
CA LEU A 277 -3.65 -8.58 8.55
C LEU A 277 -3.57 -8.23 10.04
N ASP A 278 -2.46 -8.57 10.69
CA ASP A 278 -2.33 -8.44 12.15
C ASP A 278 -0.95 -7.98 12.64
N ARG A 279 -0.01 -7.64 11.76
CA ARG A 279 1.38 -7.32 12.15
C ARG A 279 1.87 -5.97 11.68
N ILE A 280 1.23 -5.39 10.67
CA ILE A 280 1.65 -4.14 10.06
C ILE A 280 1.67 -2.99 11.09
N HIS A 281 2.52 -1.99 10.86
CA HIS A 281 2.83 -0.87 11.74
C HIS A 281 3.52 -1.24 13.07
N THR A 282 3.88 -2.51 13.29
CA THR A 282 4.54 -2.95 14.52
C THR A 282 5.92 -3.56 14.28
N ARG A 283 6.65 -3.82 15.37
CA ARG A 283 7.92 -4.55 15.34
C ARG A 283 7.80 -5.99 14.81
N LYS A 284 6.58 -6.51 14.65
CA LYS A 284 6.30 -7.87 14.14
C LYS A 284 6.16 -7.91 12.62
N ASP A 285 6.21 -6.77 11.94
CA ASP A 285 6.19 -6.70 10.48
C ASP A 285 7.56 -7.03 9.88
N THR A 286 7.94 -8.31 9.93
CA THR A 286 9.25 -8.82 9.51
C THR A 286 9.16 -9.86 8.39
N SER A 287 7.95 -10.16 7.90
CA SER A 287 7.73 -11.23 6.92
C SER A 287 7.63 -10.68 5.50
N LEU A 288 8.46 -11.21 4.60
CA LEU A 288 8.33 -11.03 3.16
C LEU A 288 8.54 -12.41 2.51
N ASP A 289 7.46 -13.03 2.07
CA ASP A 289 7.49 -14.34 1.43
C ASP A 289 7.75 -14.20 -0.07
N GLN A 290 8.93 -14.65 -0.51
CA GLN A 290 9.34 -14.63 -1.92
C GLN A 290 8.37 -15.43 -2.82
N THR A 291 7.66 -16.42 -2.28
CA THR A 291 6.67 -17.18 -3.03
C THR A 291 5.49 -16.29 -3.44
N ASN A 292 5.04 -15.39 -2.55
CA ASN A 292 4.00 -14.42 -2.87
C ASN A 292 4.44 -13.48 -3.98
N VAL A 293 5.68 -12.97 -3.89
CA VAL A 293 6.28 -12.12 -4.93
C VAL A 293 6.30 -12.86 -6.28
N ASN A 294 6.74 -14.11 -6.32
CA ASN A 294 6.82 -14.89 -7.54
C ASN A 294 5.43 -15.19 -8.14
N ILE A 295 4.42 -15.50 -7.31
CA ILE A 295 3.04 -15.72 -7.76
C ILE A 295 2.49 -14.44 -8.40
N LEU A 296 2.61 -13.29 -7.72
CA LEU A 296 2.10 -12.01 -8.22
C LEU A 296 2.85 -11.54 -9.46
N ARG A 297 4.18 -11.69 -9.49
CA ARG A 297 4.97 -11.40 -10.69
C ARG A 297 4.48 -12.21 -11.88
N GLY A 298 4.37 -13.55 -11.75
CA GLY A 298 3.91 -14.42 -12.82
C GLY A 298 2.50 -14.07 -13.29
N ALA A 299 1.57 -13.85 -12.36
CA ALA A 299 0.19 -13.51 -12.64
C ALA A 299 0.07 -12.16 -13.40
N ILE A 300 0.74 -11.10 -12.91
CA ILE A 300 0.61 -9.76 -13.49
C ILE A 300 1.36 -9.67 -14.83
N VAL A 301 2.54 -10.27 -14.96
CA VAL A 301 3.26 -10.33 -16.25
C VAL A 301 2.42 -11.09 -17.29
N SER A 302 1.86 -12.25 -16.93
CA SER A 302 0.97 -13.00 -17.82
C SER A 302 -0.24 -12.16 -18.25
N MET A 303 -0.89 -11.44 -17.34
CA MET A 303 -2.03 -10.57 -17.65
C MET A 303 -1.66 -9.49 -18.66
N VAL A 304 -0.53 -8.81 -18.46
CA VAL A 304 -0.04 -7.77 -19.38
C VAL A 304 0.27 -8.35 -20.77
N CYS A 305 0.86 -9.54 -20.84
CA CYS A 305 1.26 -10.17 -22.10
C CYS A 305 0.07 -10.81 -22.84
N CYS A 306 -0.85 -11.49 -22.14
CA CYS A 306 -1.95 -12.24 -22.79
C CYS A 306 -3.03 -11.34 -23.39
N ASP A 307 -3.29 -10.14 -22.84
CA ASP A 307 -4.24 -9.19 -23.45
C ASP A 307 -3.79 -8.68 -24.84
N ALA A 308 -2.50 -8.84 -25.18
CA ALA A 308 -2.00 -8.48 -26.49
C ALA A 308 -2.49 -9.43 -27.60
N VAL A 309 -2.69 -10.70 -27.26
CA VAL A 309 -3.10 -11.75 -28.25
C VAL A 309 -4.58 -11.64 -28.60
N LYS A 310 -5.42 -11.02 -27.76
CA LYS A 310 -6.87 -10.86 -28.02
C LYS A 310 -7.23 -9.60 -28.83
N LYS A 311 -6.28 -8.71 -29.05
CA LYS A 311 -6.47 -7.46 -29.80
C LYS A 311 -5.86 -7.46 -31.21
N GLY A 312 -5.14 -8.51 -31.59
CA GLY A 312 -4.62 -8.77 -32.95
C GLY A 312 -5.47 -9.79 -33.66
#